data_81718e5b422fe18b7383bc90f67e33d5
#
_entry.id   81718e5b422fe18b7383bc90f67e33d5
#
_cell.length_a   1.000
_cell.length_b   1.000
_cell.length_c   1.000
_cell.angle_alpha   90.00
_cell.angle_beta   90.00
_cell.angle_gamma   90.00
#
_symmetry.space_group_name_H-M   'P 1'
#
loop_
_entity.id
_entity.type
_entity.pdbx_description
1 polymer ?
#
loop_
_entity_poly.entity_id
_entity_poly.type
_entity_poly.pdbx_seq_one_letter_code
_entity_poly.pdbx_strand_id
1 'polypeptide(L)'
;MQGRARVGGHVTLIFSVQDDSDILLEQGSRGAGLALDRGVIIEVQAKSGNGLLTIEGDTPGSELHQLVLEELRGHDSAFGDYDWTVSQECELPPSQGFGLSAAGAIGCALAIQRALGVDEDLARSRAIHVAHRVERQLSGGLGDVAALHSGGVELRLEPGCPQLPGGLGGPGAVLSWYAEVPLVVVWRT
;
A
#
# COMPACT_ATOMS: atom_id res chain seq x y z
N MET A 1 -5.06 -17.87 -12.53
CA MET A 1 -3.70 -17.38 -12.22
C MET A 1 -3.68 -17.01 -10.75
N GLN A 2 -2.50 -16.93 -10.13
CA GLN A 2 -2.37 -16.63 -8.71
C GLN A 2 -1.24 -15.63 -8.49
N GLY A 3 -1.41 -14.75 -7.51
CA GLY A 3 -0.39 -13.83 -7.07
C GLY A 3 -0.37 -13.71 -5.55
N ARG A 4 0.79 -13.39 -4.99
CA ARG A 4 0.98 -13.22 -3.55
C ARG A 4 1.92 -12.07 -3.27
N ALA A 5 1.63 -11.33 -2.21
CA ALA A 5 2.51 -10.29 -1.68
C ALA A 5 2.50 -10.33 -0.15
N ARG A 6 3.63 -10.02 0.47
CA ARG A 6 3.73 -9.72 1.89
C ARG A 6 4.32 -8.31 2.03
N VAL A 7 3.68 -7.48 2.82
CA VAL A 7 4.09 -6.09 3.07
C VAL A 7 4.11 -5.88 4.57
N GLY A 8 5.21 -5.33 5.08
CA GLY A 8 5.35 -5.00 6.49
C GLY A 8 4.37 -3.94 6.95
N GLY A 9 4.24 -3.78 8.25
CA GLY A 9 3.52 -2.66 8.85
C GLY A 9 4.45 -1.46 9.06
N HIS A 10 3.90 -0.39 9.63
CA HIS A 10 4.64 0.83 9.93
C HIS A 10 4.19 1.41 11.28
N VAL A 11 5.13 1.95 12.03
CA VAL A 11 4.85 2.72 13.25
C VAL A 11 5.35 4.15 13.04
N THR A 12 4.44 5.10 12.98
CA THR A 12 4.77 6.52 12.98
C THR A 12 5.16 6.99 14.38
N LEU A 13 6.31 7.63 14.52
CA LEU A 13 6.79 8.22 15.77
C LEU A 13 6.37 9.68 15.90
N ILE A 14 6.49 10.44 14.82
CA ILE A 14 6.11 11.85 14.75
C ILE A 14 5.71 12.20 13.32
N PHE A 15 4.73 13.06 13.16
CA PHE A 15 4.32 13.54 11.83
C PHE A 15 3.64 14.91 11.89
N SER A 16 3.61 15.57 10.72
CA SER A 16 2.78 16.75 10.46
C SER A 16 1.96 16.52 9.20
N VAL A 17 0.70 16.88 9.23
CA VAL A 17 -0.23 16.73 8.10
C VAL A 17 0.05 17.79 7.04
N GLN A 18 0.01 17.38 5.76
CA GLN A 18 0.17 18.22 4.58
C GLN A 18 -0.83 17.72 3.51
N ASP A 19 -2.07 18.18 3.57
CA ASP A 19 -3.18 17.72 2.73
C ASP A 19 -3.95 18.86 2.05
N ASP A 20 -3.36 20.06 2.01
CA ASP A 20 -3.99 21.26 1.43
C ASP A 20 -4.01 21.25 -0.12
N SER A 21 -3.23 20.38 -0.78
CA SER A 21 -3.20 20.28 -2.25
C SER A 21 -4.43 19.56 -2.80
N ASP A 22 -4.97 20.02 -3.94
CA ASP A 22 -5.99 19.32 -4.70
C ASP A 22 -5.44 18.09 -5.45
N ILE A 23 -4.11 17.94 -5.51
CA ILE A 23 -3.43 16.82 -6.18
C ILE A 23 -3.10 15.76 -5.15
N LEU A 24 -3.76 14.59 -5.22
CA LEU A 24 -3.57 13.51 -4.25
C LEU A 24 -2.11 13.08 -4.08
N LEU A 25 -1.32 13.09 -5.15
CA LEU A 25 0.10 12.71 -5.10
C LEU A 25 1.00 13.71 -4.35
N GLU A 26 0.52 14.93 -4.10
CA GLU A 26 1.22 15.95 -3.33
C GLU A 26 0.84 15.93 -1.85
N GLN A 27 -0.31 15.34 -1.52
CA GLN A 27 -0.76 15.20 -0.15
C GLN A 27 0.06 14.14 0.59
N GLY A 28 0.35 14.39 1.88
CA GLY A 28 1.12 13.45 2.66
C GLY A 28 1.46 13.97 4.06
N SER A 29 2.58 13.51 4.58
CA SER A 29 3.12 13.99 5.86
C SER A 29 4.63 14.09 5.83
N ARG A 30 5.18 15.06 6.55
CA ARG A 30 6.56 15.02 7.04
C ARG A 30 6.58 14.26 8.37
N GLY A 31 7.67 13.59 8.67
CA GLY A 31 7.75 12.86 9.92
C GLY A 31 8.80 11.77 9.93
N ALA A 32 8.73 10.91 10.92
CA ALA A 32 9.64 9.79 11.08
C ALA A 32 8.90 8.57 11.62
N GLY A 33 9.39 7.38 11.29
CA GLY A 33 8.82 6.13 11.72
C GLY A 33 9.71 4.93 11.48
N LEU A 34 9.13 3.77 11.66
CA LEU A 34 9.79 2.48 11.59
C LEU A 34 8.93 1.52 10.76
N ALA A 35 9.50 0.96 9.70
CA ALA A 35 8.90 -0.18 9.02
C ALA A 35 9.08 -1.45 9.87
N LEU A 36 8.04 -2.27 9.91
CA LEU A 36 8.00 -3.51 10.66
C LEU A 36 8.14 -4.72 9.72
N ASP A 37 8.71 -5.81 10.20
CA ASP A 37 8.78 -7.06 9.44
C ASP A 37 7.41 -7.75 9.32
N ARG A 38 6.54 -7.56 10.31
CA ARG A 38 5.17 -8.08 10.30
C ARG A 38 4.21 -7.05 9.75
N GLY A 39 3.18 -7.50 9.03
CA GLY A 39 2.19 -6.61 8.44
C GLY A 39 1.01 -7.35 7.87
N VAL A 40 0.92 -7.44 6.54
CA VAL A 40 -0.16 -8.17 5.85
C VAL A 40 0.40 -9.14 4.82
N ILE A 41 -0.33 -10.23 4.61
CA ILE A 41 -0.14 -11.17 3.52
C ILE A 41 -1.40 -11.11 2.67
N ILE A 42 -1.22 -10.84 1.37
CA ILE A 42 -2.31 -10.82 0.38
C ILE A 42 -2.10 -11.99 -0.57
N GLU A 43 -3.15 -12.74 -0.80
CA GLU A 43 -3.22 -13.76 -1.84
C GLU A 43 -4.37 -13.45 -2.79
N VAL A 44 -4.13 -13.58 -4.07
CA VAL A 44 -5.16 -13.36 -5.10
C VAL A 44 -5.26 -14.54 -6.05
N GLN A 45 -6.47 -14.77 -6.50
CA GLN A 45 -6.76 -15.69 -7.61
C GLN A 45 -7.47 -14.91 -8.71
N ALA A 46 -7.06 -15.16 -9.96
CA ALA A 46 -7.67 -14.58 -11.14
C ALA A 46 -8.23 -15.69 -12.04
N LYS A 47 -9.47 -15.49 -12.48
CA LYS A 47 -10.14 -16.31 -13.50
C LYS A 47 -10.64 -15.37 -14.59
N SER A 48 -10.65 -15.81 -15.85
CA SER A 48 -11.26 -15.01 -16.92
C SER A 48 -12.69 -14.65 -16.54
N GLY A 49 -13.05 -13.38 -16.69
CA GLY A 49 -14.32 -12.84 -16.21
C GLY A 49 -14.57 -11.43 -16.70
N ASN A 50 -15.30 -10.65 -15.91
CA ASN A 50 -15.71 -9.28 -16.25
C ASN A 50 -15.29 -8.26 -15.18
N GLY A 51 -14.28 -8.61 -14.40
CA GLY A 51 -13.72 -7.72 -13.39
C GLY A 51 -14.44 -7.70 -12.05
N LEU A 52 -15.18 -8.77 -11.70
CA LEU A 52 -15.77 -8.89 -10.37
C LEU A 52 -14.67 -9.08 -9.33
N LEU A 53 -14.80 -8.37 -8.20
CA LEU A 53 -13.94 -8.58 -7.03
C LEU A 53 -14.72 -9.28 -5.92
N THR A 54 -14.18 -10.39 -5.44
CA THR A 54 -14.67 -11.12 -4.26
C THR A 54 -13.62 -11.09 -3.16
N ILE A 55 -14.02 -10.74 -1.96
CA ILE A 55 -13.15 -10.75 -0.78
C ILE A 55 -13.46 -11.99 0.04
N GLU A 56 -12.45 -12.79 0.37
CA GLU A 56 -12.59 -13.98 1.22
C GLU A 56 -12.22 -13.68 2.68
N GLY A 57 -12.97 -14.28 3.61
CA GLY A 57 -12.72 -14.19 5.05
C GLY A 57 -13.12 -12.85 5.67
N ASP A 58 -12.71 -12.66 6.93
CA ASP A 58 -12.89 -11.41 7.70
C ASP A 58 -11.82 -10.38 7.30
N THR A 59 -11.72 -10.09 6.01
CA THR A 59 -10.73 -9.14 5.49
C THR A 59 -11.20 -7.71 5.78
N PRO A 60 -10.50 -6.95 6.62
CA PRO A 60 -10.79 -5.54 6.81
C PRO A 60 -10.55 -4.77 5.51
N GLY A 61 -11.42 -3.82 5.17
CA GLY A 61 -11.16 -2.89 4.07
C GLY A 61 -11.56 -3.42 2.68
N SER A 62 -12.71 -4.05 2.54
CA SER A 62 -13.25 -4.44 1.22
C SER A 62 -13.29 -3.28 0.22
N GLU A 63 -13.64 -2.07 0.67
CA GLU A 63 -13.63 -0.85 -0.14
C GLU A 63 -12.23 -0.49 -0.65
N LEU A 64 -11.21 -0.63 0.18
CA LEU A 64 -9.81 -0.41 -0.20
C LEU A 64 -9.40 -1.30 -1.37
N HIS A 65 -9.72 -2.58 -1.33
CA HIS A 65 -9.35 -3.53 -2.39
C HIS A 65 -10.10 -3.26 -3.69
N GLN A 66 -11.36 -2.83 -3.59
CA GLN A 66 -12.15 -2.41 -4.74
C GLN A 66 -11.50 -1.19 -5.44
N LEU A 67 -11.15 -0.16 -4.68
CA LEU A 67 -10.48 1.04 -5.20
C LEU A 67 -9.10 0.71 -5.81
N VAL A 68 -8.34 -0.20 -5.19
CA VAL A 68 -7.06 -0.66 -5.74
C VAL A 68 -7.26 -1.29 -7.13
N LEU A 69 -8.26 -2.15 -7.30
CA LEU A 69 -8.54 -2.77 -8.60
C LEU A 69 -9.01 -1.73 -9.64
N GLU A 70 -9.82 -0.76 -9.22
CA GLU A 70 -10.28 0.32 -10.10
C GLU A 70 -9.12 1.20 -10.57
N GLU A 71 -8.22 1.60 -9.68
CA GLU A 71 -7.01 2.35 -10.05
C GLU A 71 -6.10 1.54 -10.98
N LEU A 72 -5.90 0.23 -10.74
CA LEU A 72 -5.13 -0.63 -11.62
C LEU A 72 -5.73 -0.71 -13.03
N ARG A 73 -7.06 -0.78 -13.16
CA ARG A 73 -7.75 -0.74 -14.47
C ARG A 73 -7.54 0.58 -15.20
N GLY A 74 -7.37 1.67 -14.48
CA GLY A 74 -7.00 2.95 -15.07
C GLY A 74 -5.61 2.95 -15.72
N HIS A 75 -4.71 2.08 -15.24
CA HIS A 75 -3.37 1.89 -15.82
C HIS A 75 -3.35 0.87 -16.98
N ASP A 76 -4.15 -0.19 -16.88
CA ASP A 76 -4.23 -1.24 -17.89
C ASP A 76 -5.59 -1.91 -17.82
N SER A 77 -6.35 -1.80 -18.90
CA SER A 77 -7.69 -2.37 -19.02
C SER A 77 -7.73 -3.90 -18.89
N ALA A 78 -6.61 -4.59 -19.13
CA ALA A 78 -6.50 -6.03 -18.99
C ALA A 78 -6.83 -6.54 -17.57
N PHE A 79 -6.68 -5.70 -16.54
CA PHE A 79 -7.15 -6.05 -15.18
C PHE A 79 -8.66 -6.20 -15.08
N GLY A 80 -9.43 -5.68 -16.04
CA GLY A 80 -10.88 -5.84 -16.16
C GLY A 80 -11.34 -7.15 -16.78
N ASP A 81 -10.45 -7.90 -17.44
CA ASP A 81 -10.77 -9.16 -18.14
C ASP A 81 -10.81 -10.37 -17.22
N TYR A 82 -10.61 -10.16 -15.91
CA TYR A 82 -10.56 -11.21 -14.90
C TYR A 82 -11.46 -10.91 -13.72
N ASP A 83 -12.12 -11.96 -13.21
CA ASP A 83 -12.72 -11.95 -11.88
C ASP A 83 -11.65 -12.30 -10.85
N TRP A 84 -11.63 -11.54 -9.77
CA TRP A 84 -10.60 -11.56 -8.74
C TRP A 84 -11.17 -12.07 -7.42
N THR A 85 -10.45 -12.97 -6.79
CA THR A 85 -10.69 -13.35 -5.40
C THR A 85 -9.47 -12.93 -4.59
N VAL A 86 -9.69 -12.14 -3.55
CA VAL A 86 -8.63 -11.60 -2.68
C VAL A 86 -8.84 -12.10 -1.26
N SER A 87 -7.79 -12.60 -0.64
CA SER A 87 -7.73 -12.86 0.80
C SER A 87 -6.60 -12.05 1.43
N GLN A 88 -6.83 -11.55 2.65
CA GLN A 88 -5.85 -10.81 3.42
C GLN A 88 -5.72 -11.40 4.82
N GLU A 89 -4.50 -11.75 5.19
CA GLU A 89 -4.13 -12.10 6.56
C GLU A 89 -3.36 -10.93 7.19
N CYS A 90 -3.79 -10.50 8.38
CA CYS A 90 -3.10 -9.48 9.16
C CYS A 90 -2.23 -10.14 10.24
N GLU A 91 -0.91 -9.94 10.17
CA GLU A 91 0.05 -10.43 11.19
C GLU A 91 0.08 -9.54 12.44
N LEU A 92 -0.54 -8.37 12.37
CA LEU A 92 -0.70 -7.38 13.44
C LEU A 92 -2.18 -7.00 13.56
N PRO A 93 -2.65 -6.54 14.73
CA PRO A 93 -4.05 -6.18 14.91
C PRO A 93 -4.42 -4.95 14.05
N PRO A 94 -5.52 -5.02 13.28
CA PRO A 94 -5.98 -3.90 12.49
C PRO A 94 -6.47 -2.73 13.37
N SER A 95 -6.47 -1.53 12.81
CA SER A 95 -6.94 -0.30 13.46
C SER A 95 -6.18 0.10 14.73
N GLN A 96 -4.93 -0.35 14.88
CA GLN A 96 -4.06 -0.04 16.01
C GLN A 96 -2.85 0.85 15.65
N GLY A 97 -2.89 1.52 14.49
CA GLY A 97 -1.83 2.44 14.05
C GLY A 97 -0.60 1.76 13.47
N PHE A 98 -0.75 0.54 12.94
CA PHE A 98 0.36 -0.20 12.32
C PHE A 98 0.46 -0.03 10.79
N GLY A 99 -0.21 0.95 10.22
CA GLY A 99 -0.16 1.21 8.77
C GLY A 99 -0.69 0.06 7.90
N LEU A 100 -1.56 -0.82 8.46
CA LEU A 100 -2.00 -2.03 7.75
C LEU A 100 -2.92 -1.74 6.57
N SER A 101 -3.59 -0.59 6.54
CA SER A 101 -4.37 -0.14 5.38
C SER A 101 -3.44 0.08 4.19
N ALA A 102 -2.41 0.91 4.36
CA ALA A 102 -1.40 1.15 3.33
C ALA A 102 -0.68 -0.13 2.89
N ALA A 103 -0.32 -0.99 3.86
CA ALA A 103 0.28 -2.29 3.56
C ALA A 103 -0.67 -3.19 2.75
N GLY A 104 -1.96 -3.19 3.08
CA GLY A 104 -3.01 -3.90 2.35
C GLY A 104 -3.18 -3.39 0.91
N ALA A 105 -3.22 -2.07 0.73
CA ALA A 105 -3.30 -1.46 -0.60
C ALA A 105 -2.09 -1.80 -1.47
N ILE A 106 -0.87 -1.66 -0.94
CA ILE A 106 0.38 -2.03 -1.64
C ILE A 106 0.37 -3.52 -1.97
N GLY A 107 0.05 -4.37 -0.98
CA GLY A 107 0.04 -5.83 -1.12
C GLY A 107 -0.99 -6.30 -2.15
N CYS A 108 -2.20 -5.74 -2.13
CA CYS A 108 -3.24 -6.06 -3.09
C CYS A 108 -2.82 -5.69 -4.53
N ALA A 109 -2.32 -4.46 -4.73
CA ALA A 109 -1.84 -4.01 -6.02
C ALA A 109 -0.69 -4.87 -6.55
N LEU A 110 0.26 -5.25 -5.69
CA LEU A 110 1.36 -6.15 -6.06
C LEU A 110 0.86 -7.55 -6.43
N ALA A 111 0.00 -8.15 -5.59
CA ALA A 111 -0.47 -9.51 -5.81
C ALA A 111 -1.29 -9.64 -7.10
N ILE A 112 -2.17 -8.67 -7.40
CA ILE A 112 -2.94 -8.62 -8.64
C ILE A 112 -2.00 -8.56 -9.85
N GLN A 113 -1.02 -7.67 -9.86
CA GLN A 113 -0.08 -7.50 -10.96
C GLN A 113 0.81 -8.74 -11.17
N ARG A 114 1.27 -9.36 -10.06
CA ARG A 114 2.04 -10.60 -10.10
C ARG A 114 1.24 -11.76 -10.67
N ALA A 115 -0.07 -11.85 -10.39
CA ALA A 115 -0.94 -12.88 -10.96
C ALA A 115 -0.98 -12.81 -12.49
N LEU A 116 -0.84 -11.62 -13.09
CA LEU A 116 -0.79 -11.43 -14.55
C LEU A 116 0.63 -11.41 -15.11
N GLY A 117 1.66 -11.61 -14.29
CA GLY A 117 3.06 -11.63 -14.76
C GLY A 117 3.60 -10.26 -15.17
N VAL A 118 3.08 -9.18 -14.59
CA VAL A 118 3.63 -7.83 -14.81
C VAL A 118 5.07 -7.80 -14.29
N ASP A 119 5.94 -7.08 -15.00
CA ASP A 119 7.33 -6.87 -14.58
C ASP A 119 7.40 -6.36 -13.15
N GLU A 120 8.32 -6.89 -12.35
CA GLU A 120 8.35 -6.65 -10.90
C GLU A 120 8.66 -5.19 -10.55
N ASP A 121 9.54 -4.50 -11.28
CA ASP A 121 9.88 -3.11 -11.01
C ASP A 121 8.72 -2.17 -11.36
N LEU A 122 8.04 -2.45 -12.46
CA LEU A 122 6.82 -1.75 -12.84
C LEU A 122 5.69 -2.03 -11.84
N ALA A 123 5.52 -3.30 -11.43
CA ALA A 123 4.50 -3.68 -10.48
C ALA A 123 4.69 -2.98 -9.13
N ARG A 124 5.94 -2.89 -8.64
CA ARG A 124 6.28 -2.16 -7.40
C ARG A 124 5.98 -0.68 -7.51
N SER A 125 6.47 -0.03 -8.57
CA SER A 125 6.24 1.40 -8.77
C SER A 125 4.74 1.74 -8.87
N ARG A 126 4.01 0.95 -9.65
CA ARG A 126 2.55 1.11 -9.81
C ARG A 126 1.80 0.81 -8.51
N ALA A 127 2.23 -0.18 -7.72
CA ALA A 127 1.59 -0.49 -6.44
C ALA A 127 1.71 0.66 -5.44
N ILE A 128 2.86 1.33 -5.36
CA ILE A 128 3.05 2.50 -4.51
C ILE A 128 2.19 3.68 -4.98
N HIS A 129 2.17 3.94 -6.29
CA HIS A 129 1.30 4.97 -6.88
C HIS A 129 -0.17 4.74 -6.54
N VAL A 130 -0.68 3.54 -6.84
CA VAL A 130 -2.07 3.13 -6.60
C VAL A 130 -2.42 3.21 -5.12
N ALA A 131 -1.57 2.63 -4.25
CA ALA A 131 -1.81 2.64 -2.81
C ALA A 131 -1.86 4.07 -2.25
N HIS A 132 -0.97 4.96 -2.70
CA HIS A 132 -0.99 6.35 -2.26
C HIS A 132 -2.29 7.05 -2.65
N ARG A 133 -2.74 6.91 -3.89
CA ARG A 133 -3.99 7.50 -4.36
C ARG A 133 -5.20 6.96 -3.60
N VAL A 134 -5.29 5.63 -3.44
CA VAL A 134 -6.39 4.98 -2.72
C VAL A 134 -6.45 5.42 -1.25
N GLU A 135 -5.32 5.42 -0.56
CA GLU A 135 -5.25 5.88 0.83
C GLU A 135 -5.70 7.35 0.95
N ARG A 136 -5.32 8.21 0.01
CA ARG A 136 -5.74 9.61 0.01
C ARG A 136 -7.23 9.78 -0.32
N GLN A 137 -7.79 8.97 -1.22
CA GLN A 137 -9.24 8.94 -1.49
C GLN A 137 -10.04 8.54 -0.25
N LEU A 138 -9.52 7.61 0.54
CA LEU A 138 -10.13 7.16 1.80
C LEU A 138 -9.79 8.06 3.00
N SER A 139 -9.12 9.20 2.78
CA SER A 139 -8.67 10.13 3.82
C SER A 139 -7.70 9.49 4.84
N GLY A 140 -7.01 8.41 4.45
CA GLY A 140 -6.00 7.69 5.23
C GLY A 140 -4.58 7.93 4.77
N GLY A 141 -3.64 7.17 5.33
CA GLY A 141 -2.29 6.88 4.81
C GLY A 141 -1.38 8.05 4.46
N LEU A 142 -1.47 9.18 5.16
CA LEU A 142 -0.68 10.39 4.87
C LEU A 142 0.82 10.14 4.72
N GLY A 143 1.39 9.18 5.42
CA GLY A 143 2.81 8.90 5.41
C GLY A 143 3.17 7.43 5.25
N ASP A 144 2.23 6.52 5.54
CA ASP A 144 2.52 5.09 5.65
C ASP A 144 2.98 4.49 4.32
N VAL A 145 2.37 4.87 3.19
CA VAL A 145 2.78 4.37 1.87
C VAL A 145 4.22 4.77 1.54
N ALA A 146 4.59 6.03 1.79
CA ALA A 146 5.96 6.53 1.56
C ALA A 146 6.97 5.84 2.49
N ALA A 147 6.59 5.62 3.75
CA ALA A 147 7.39 4.90 4.73
C ALA A 147 7.61 3.45 4.35
N LEU A 148 6.55 2.72 3.97
CA LEU A 148 6.62 1.32 3.54
C LEU A 148 7.40 1.13 2.24
N HIS A 149 7.32 2.10 1.32
CA HIS A 149 8.15 2.11 0.12
C HIS A 149 9.65 2.18 0.45
N SER A 150 10.01 3.05 1.39
CA SER A 150 11.40 3.29 1.77
C SER A 150 11.95 2.22 2.71
N GLY A 151 11.12 1.67 3.58
CA GLY A 151 11.50 0.65 4.57
C GLY A 151 12.45 1.15 5.66
N GLY A 152 12.78 0.27 6.60
CA GLY A 152 13.76 0.55 7.67
C GLY A 152 13.29 1.60 8.66
N VAL A 153 14.25 2.35 9.19
CA VAL A 153 14.01 3.62 9.90
C VAL A 153 13.90 4.71 8.85
N GLU A 154 12.83 5.49 8.87
CA GLU A 154 12.56 6.46 7.82
C GLU A 154 12.33 7.88 8.35
N LEU A 155 12.70 8.84 7.53
CA LEU A 155 12.48 10.27 7.74
C LEU A 155 11.88 10.88 6.47
N ARG A 156 10.59 11.24 6.52
CA ARG A 156 9.86 11.90 5.44
C ARG A 156 10.17 13.39 5.46
N LEU A 157 10.98 13.84 4.49
CA LEU A 157 11.44 15.23 4.37
C LEU A 157 10.41 16.08 3.63
N GLU A 158 9.84 15.54 2.54
CA GLU A 158 8.80 16.20 1.77
C GLU A 158 7.56 15.30 1.71
N PRO A 159 6.35 15.90 1.83
CA PRO A 159 5.09 15.15 1.76
C PRO A 159 4.81 14.68 0.34
N GLY A 160 3.91 13.72 0.23
CA GLY A 160 3.42 13.20 -1.04
C GLY A 160 3.88 11.79 -1.37
N CYS A 161 3.43 11.32 -2.52
CA CYS A 161 3.90 10.07 -3.10
C CYS A 161 5.41 10.16 -3.36
N PRO A 162 6.19 9.12 -3.06
CA PRO A 162 7.62 9.11 -3.40
C PRO A 162 7.87 9.31 -4.90
N GLN A 163 9.08 9.74 -5.25
CA GLN A 163 9.50 9.77 -6.64
C GLN A 163 9.61 8.33 -7.18
N LEU A 164 8.91 8.04 -8.24
CA LEU A 164 8.83 6.72 -8.86
C LEU A 164 9.19 6.79 -10.35
N PRO A 165 9.74 5.72 -10.94
CA PRO A 165 9.98 5.63 -12.38
C PRO A 165 8.71 5.84 -13.21
N GLY A 166 8.89 6.27 -14.47
CA GLY A 166 7.80 6.41 -15.42
C GLY A 166 6.79 7.51 -15.12
N GLY A 167 7.12 8.47 -14.24
CA GLY A 167 6.22 9.56 -13.88
C GLY A 167 5.06 9.16 -12.96
N LEU A 168 5.13 7.99 -12.35
CA LEU A 168 4.12 7.48 -11.41
C LEU A 168 4.19 8.15 -10.03
N GLY A 169 5.32 8.78 -9.69
CA GLY A 169 5.55 9.38 -8.39
C GLY A 169 5.01 10.80 -8.24
N GLY A 170 5.23 11.33 -7.04
CA GLY A 170 4.96 12.71 -6.64
C GLY A 170 6.21 13.38 -6.07
N PRO A 171 6.05 14.48 -5.30
CA PRO A 171 7.16 15.23 -4.74
C PRO A 171 7.80 14.59 -3.49
N GLY A 172 7.20 13.54 -2.95
CA GLY A 172 7.62 12.93 -1.69
C GLY A 172 9.09 12.56 -1.65
N ALA A 173 9.79 12.98 -0.60
CA ALA A 173 11.19 12.68 -0.36
C ALA A 173 11.37 12.01 1.00
N VAL A 174 12.00 10.83 0.99
CA VAL A 174 12.24 10.04 2.20
C VAL A 174 13.71 9.68 2.28
N LEU A 175 14.31 9.87 3.44
CA LEU A 175 15.57 9.24 3.81
C LEU A 175 15.26 7.99 4.61
N SER A 176 15.93 6.89 4.30
CA SER A 176 15.79 5.67 5.07
C SER A 176 17.15 4.98 5.25
N TRP A 177 17.24 4.20 6.32
CA TRP A 177 18.41 3.35 6.59
C TRP A 177 17.96 2.08 7.28
N TYR A 178 18.66 1.02 6.98
CA TYR A 178 18.43 -0.26 7.62
C TYR A 178 18.95 -0.26 9.06
N ALA A 179 18.13 -0.70 10.00
CA ALA A 179 18.56 -0.95 11.38
C ALA A 179 17.78 -2.16 11.94
N GLU A 180 18.51 -3.12 12.48
CA GLU A 180 17.90 -4.20 13.26
C GLU A 180 17.60 -3.70 14.66
N VAL A 181 16.38 -3.22 14.86
CA VAL A 181 15.90 -2.77 16.15
C VAL A 181 14.84 -3.74 16.65
N PRO A 182 15.10 -4.50 17.71
CA PRO A 182 14.07 -5.33 18.32
C PRO A 182 13.01 -4.42 18.96
N LEU A 183 11.76 -4.54 18.48
CA LEU A 183 10.63 -3.75 18.97
C LEU A 183 9.68 -4.63 19.77
N VAL A 184 9.27 -4.15 20.92
CA VAL A 184 8.11 -4.67 21.65
C VAL A 184 6.94 -3.74 21.37
N VAL A 185 5.94 -4.27 20.71
CA VAL A 185 4.73 -3.52 20.35
C VAL A 185 3.63 -3.94 21.32
N VAL A 186 2.98 -2.96 21.94
CA VAL A 186 1.87 -3.18 22.86
C VAL A 186 0.65 -2.42 22.32
N TRP A 187 -0.48 -3.08 22.27
CA TRP A 187 -1.74 -2.49 21.86
C TRP A 187 -2.83 -2.78 22.87
N ARG A 188 -3.89 -2.00 22.83
CA ARG A 188 -5.06 -2.16 23.69
C ARG A 188 -6.23 -2.72 22.85
N THR A 189 -6.81 -3.83 23.30
CA THR A 189 -8.07 -4.39 22.77
C THR A 189 -9.27 -3.69 23.37
#